data_86449e835ae51f75212848d80165a037
#
_entry.id   86449e835ae51f75212848d80165a037
#
_cell.length_a   1.000
_cell.length_b   1.000
_cell.length_c   1.000
_cell.angle_alpha   90.00
_cell.angle_beta   90.00
_cell.angle_gamma   90.00
#
_symmetry.space_group_name_H-M   'P 1'
#
loop_
_entity.id
_entity.type
_entity.pdbx_description
1 polymer ?
#
loop_
_entity_poly.entity_id
_entity_poly.type
_entity_poly.pdbx_seq_one_letter_code
_entity_poly.pdbx_strand_id
1 'polypeptide(L)'
;LAEMPQGEGFVSLFNGKDLTGWKGLVQNPIARAKMKPGQLAKEQAKADEVMRKGWSVEDGMLIFNGKGDNLCTEKQYGDFEMYVDWMLDPAGPEADAGIYLRGTPQVQIWDTSRVNVGAQVGSGGLYNNQMNESKPTKVADNKLGEWNSFYIKMVGDRVTVVLNGEKVVDDVI
;
A
#
# COMPACT_ATOMS: atom_id res chain seq x y z
N LEU A 1 15.65 3.41 8.66
CA LEU A 1 14.89 3.76 7.46
C LEU A 1 15.83 3.86 6.27
N ALA A 2 15.38 3.38 5.11
CA ALA A 2 16.11 3.60 3.87
C ALA A 2 16.10 5.11 3.55
N GLU A 3 17.22 5.63 3.05
CA GLU A 3 17.23 6.99 2.53
C GLU A 3 16.31 7.06 1.32
N MET A 4 15.34 7.97 1.38
CA MET A 4 14.48 8.22 0.22
C MET A 4 15.30 8.83 -0.90
N PRO A 5 15.10 8.40 -2.15
CA PRO A 5 15.90 8.91 -3.27
C PRO A 5 15.65 10.41 -3.45
N GLN A 6 16.74 11.13 -3.54
CA GLN A 6 16.80 12.55 -3.87
C GLN A 6 17.19 12.66 -5.34
N GLY A 7 16.33 12.22 -6.24
CA GLY A 7 16.69 12.13 -7.64
C GLY A 7 15.64 12.69 -8.58
N GLU A 8 16.09 12.99 -9.79
CA GLU A 8 15.22 13.38 -10.89
C GLU A 8 14.18 12.27 -11.16
N GLY A 9 12.91 12.65 -11.29
CA GLY A 9 11.81 11.74 -11.55
C GLY A 9 11.09 11.20 -10.30
N PHE A 10 11.65 11.29 -9.10
CA PHE A 10 10.95 10.96 -7.87
C PHE A 10 10.21 12.16 -7.32
N VAL A 11 8.94 11.93 -6.94
CA VAL A 11 8.08 12.93 -6.32
C VAL A 11 7.54 12.39 -5.00
N SER A 12 7.35 13.27 -4.03
CA SER A 12 6.73 12.91 -2.77
C SER A 12 5.23 12.71 -2.98
N LEU A 13 4.73 11.49 -2.73
CA LEU A 13 3.29 11.21 -2.76
C LEU A 13 2.58 11.76 -1.52
N PHE A 14 3.28 11.78 -0.39
CA PHE A 14 2.80 12.31 0.88
C PHE A 14 3.62 13.53 1.26
N ASN A 15 2.95 14.65 1.56
CA ASN A 15 3.62 15.92 1.86
C ASN A 15 4.08 16.05 3.33
N GLY A 16 3.82 15.05 4.17
CA GLY A 16 4.17 15.06 5.59
C GLY A 16 3.29 15.95 6.48
N LYS A 17 2.26 16.59 5.94
CA LYS A 17 1.44 17.59 6.64
C LYS A 17 -0.05 17.26 6.65
N ASP A 18 -0.59 16.78 5.54
CA ASP A 18 -2.02 16.53 5.36
C ASP A 18 -2.26 15.47 4.26
N LEU A 19 -3.53 15.25 3.95
CA LEU A 19 -3.97 14.27 2.95
C LEU A 19 -4.08 14.85 1.53
N THR A 20 -3.48 15.98 1.24
CA THR A 20 -3.46 16.56 -0.11
C THR A 20 -2.84 15.57 -1.10
N GLY A 21 -3.51 15.34 -2.24
CA GLY A 21 -3.10 14.38 -3.25
C GLY A 21 -3.66 12.97 -3.04
N TRP A 22 -4.46 12.77 -1.99
CA TRP A 22 -5.07 11.50 -1.64
C TRP A 22 -6.59 11.61 -1.61
N LYS A 23 -7.27 10.48 -1.90
CA LYS A 23 -8.73 10.36 -1.87
C LYS A 23 -9.15 8.99 -1.32
N GLY A 24 -10.41 8.89 -0.93
CA GLY A 24 -11.03 7.60 -0.62
C GLY A 24 -11.26 6.78 -1.88
N LEU A 25 -11.20 5.47 -1.77
CA LEU A 25 -11.45 4.56 -2.88
C LEU A 25 -12.96 4.32 -3.03
N VAL A 26 -13.49 4.61 -4.21
CA VAL A 26 -14.87 4.29 -4.60
C VAL A 26 -14.91 2.91 -5.24
N GLN A 27 -15.46 1.92 -4.57
CA GLN A 27 -15.69 0.56 -5.10
C GLN A 27 -14.52 0.02 -5.97
N ASN A 28 -14.83 -0.66 -7.05
CA ASN A 28 -13.86 -1.19 -7.99
C ASN A 28 -13.93 -0.45 -9.35
N PRO A 29 -12.94 -0.61 -10.23
CA PRO A 29 -12.90 0.09 -11.52
C PRO A 29 -14.11 -0.16 -12.41
N ILE A 30 -14.64 -1.39 -12.39
CA ILE A 30 -15.80 -1.77 -13.23
C ILE A 30 -17.05 -1.03 -12.74
N ALA A 31 -17.26 -0.97 -11.44
CA ALA A 31 -18.38 -0.25 -10.85
C ALA A 31 -18.29 1.26 -11.14
N ARG A 32 -17.10 1.85 -10.97
CA ARG A 32 -16.86 3.27 -11.27
C ARG A 32 -17.13 3.61 -12.73
N ALA A 33 -16.71 2.76 -13.65
CA ALA A 33 -16.91 2.97 -15.09
C ALA A 33 -18.40 3.00 -15.51
N LYS A 34 -19.27 2.37 -14.73
CA LYS A 34 -20.73 2.34 -14.97
C LYS A 34 -21.46 3.53 -14.33
N MET A 35 -20.82 4.29 -13.48
CA MET A 35 -21.44 5.43 -12.82
C MET A 35 -21.52 6.65 -13.73
N LYS A 36 -22.65 7.36 -13.66
CA LYS A 36 -22.75 8.69 -14.28
C LYS A 36 -21.86 9.69 -13.50
N PRO A 37 -21.34 10.76 -14.14
CA PRO A 37 -20.43 11.71 -13.48
C PRO A 37 -20.98 12.28 -12.17
N GLY A 38 -22.25 12.63 -12.12
CA GLY A 38 -22.88 13.14 -10.89
C GLY A 38 -22.99 12.10 -9.78
N GLN A 39 -23.23 10.84 -10.12
CA GLN A 39 -23.23 9.71 -9.18
C GLN A 39 -21.83 9.45 -8.66
N LEU A 40 -20.83 9.41 -9.54
CA LEU A 40 -19.44 9.21 -9.16
C LEU A 40 -18.95 10.30 -8.20
N ALA A 41 -19.30 11.56 -8.47
CA ALA A 41 -18.94 12.67 -7.60
C ALA A 41 -19.54 12.53 -6.18
N LYS A 42 -20.79 12.09 -6.07
CA LYS A 42 -21.42 11.82 -4.76
C LYS A 42 -20.77 10.69 -4.01
N GLU A 43 -20.48 9.58 -4.69
CA GLU A 43 -19.81 8.42 -4.08
C GLU A 43 -18.37 8.78 -3.69
N GLN A 44 -17.67 9.60 -4.48
CA GLN A 44 -16.34 10.09 -4.14
C GLN A 44 -16.36 10.96 -2.88
N ALA A 45 -17.32 11.86 -2.75
CA ALA A 45 -17.47 12.70 -1.56
C ALA A 45 -17.69 11.85 -0.29
N LYS A 46 -18.49 10.80 -0.37
CA LYS A 46 -18.71 9.85 0.73
C LYS A 46 -17.42 9.07 1.06
N ALA A 47 -16.73 8.56 0.05
CA ALA A 47 -15.48 7.84 0.22
C ALA A 47 -14.40 8.73 0.86
N ASP A 48 -14.31 9.99 0.46
CA ASP A 48 -13.38 10.96 1.05
C ASP A 48 -13.70 11.25 2.52
N GLU A 49 -14.98 11.31 2.87
CA GLU A 49 -15.40 11.47 4.27
C GLU A 49 -14.98 10.27 5.13
N VAL A 50 -15.20 9.05 4.63
CA VAL A 50 -14.75 7.82 5.30
C VAL A 50 -13.22 7.80 5.44
N MET A 51 -12.50 8.18 4.39
CA MET A 51 -11.05 8.30 4.41
C MET A 51 -10.57 9.25 5.51
N ARG A 52 -11.14 10.46 5.59
CA ARG A 52 -10.75 11.46 6.60
C ARG A 52 -11.02 11.02 8.04
N LYS A 53 -11.99 10.13 8.25
CA LYS A 53 -12.28 9.55 9.57
C LYS A 53 -11.32 8.44 9.95
N GLY A 54 -10.78 7.71 8.97
CA GLY A 54 -9.91 6.56 9.17
C GLY A 54 -8.41 6.90 9.14
N TRP A 55 -8.04 7.93 8.40
CA TRP A 55 -6.65 8.33 8.19
C TRP A 55 -6.38 9.71 8.76
N SER A 56 -5.27 9.84 9.48
CA SER A 56 -4.78 11.11 10.04
C SER A 56 -3.30 11.30 9.74
N VAL A 57 -2.82 12.50 10.02
CA VAL A 57 -1.39 12.85 9.91
C VAL A 57 -0.92 13.39 11.24
N GLU A 58 0.08 12.76 11.82
CA GLU A 58 0.74 13.17 13.05
C GLU A 58 2.26 12.99 12.90
N ASP A 59 3.03 13.98 13.31
CA ASP A 59 4.51 13.96 13.28
C ASP A 59 5.09 13.52 11.92
N GLY A 60 4.48 13.96 10.81
CA GLY A 60 4.92 13.61 9.47
C GLY A 60 4.58 12.17 9.04
N MET A 61 3.70 11.49 9.74
CA MET A 61 3.28 10.12 9.44
C MET A 61 1.81 10.07 9.04
N LEU A 62 1.49 9.24 8.05
CA LEU A 62 0.13 8.80 7.76
C LEU A 62 -0.25 7.69 8.74
N ILE A 63 -1.36 7.86 9.46
CA ILE A 63 -1.83 6.91 10.48
C ILE A 63 -3.23 6.43 10.14
N PHE A 64 -3.39 5.12 10.08
CA PHE A 64 -4.70 4.47 9.94
C PHE A 64 -5.18 3.98 11.31
N ASN A 65 -6.40 4.32 11.68
CA ASN A 65 -6.95 3.97 12.99
C ASN A 65 -7.64 2.59 13.04
N GLY A 66 -7.53 1.79 11.99
CA GLY A 66 -8.15 0.48 11.89
C GLY A 66 -9.64 0.50 11.53
N LYS A 67 -10.20 1.68 11.28
CA LYS A 67 -11.62 1.87 10.92
C LYS A 67 -11.72 2.68 9.64
N GLY A 68 -12.48 2.20 8.70
CA GLY A 68 -12.66 2.91 7.44
C GLY A 68 -12.21 2.10 6.25
N ASP A 69 -11.75 2.76 5.21
CA ASP A 69 -11.48 2.17 3.92
C ASP A 69 -10.13 2.60 3.35
N ASN A 70 -9.81 2.12 2.18
CA ASN A 70 -8.54 2.36 1.52
C ASN A 70 -8.32 3.83 1.19
N LEU A 71 -7.08 4.25 1.37
CA LEU A 71 -6.54 5.50 0.87
C LEU A 71 -5.97 5.26 -0.53
N CYS A 72 -6.24 6.14 -1.49
CA CYS A 72 -5.60 6.04 -2.80
C CYS A 72 -5.11 7.38 -3.32
N THR A 73 -4.12 7.35 -4.20
CA THR A 73 -3.61 8.55 -4.86
C THR A 73 -4.67 9.14 -5.80
N GLU A 74 -4.77 10.47 -5.87
CA GLU A 74 -5.64 11.13 -6.85
C GLU A 74 -5.15 10.89 -8.28
N LYS A 75 -3.84 10.87 -8.48
CA LYS A 75 -3.22 10.58 -9.77
C LYS A 75 -3.13 9.08 -10.03
N GLN A 76 -3.20 8.71 -11.29
CA GLN A 76 -2.94 7.36 -11.77
C GLN A 76 -1.51 7.28 -12.31
N TYR A 77 -0.88 6.12 -12.13
CA TYR A 77 0.49 5.86 -12.56
C TYR A 77 0.53 4.62 -13.45
N GLY A 78 1.36 4.66 -14.49
CA GLY A 78 1.68 3.51 -15.33
C GLY A 78 2.83 2.70 -14.73
N ASP A 79 3.95 2.68 -15.44
CA ASP A 79 5.20 2.11 -14.89
C ASP A 79 5.75 3.03 -13.80
N PHE A 80 6.23 2.45 -12.72
CA PHE A 80 6.75 3.25 -11.60
C PHE A 80 7.79 2.51 -10.76
N GLU A 81 8.55 3.29 -10.02
CA GLU A 81 9.35 2.88 -8.88
C GLU A 81 8.82 3.65 -7.66
N MET A 82 8.70 2.99 -6.52
CA MET A 82 8.15 3.57 -5.31
C MET A 82 8.93 3.15 -4.08
N TYR A 83 9.18 4.10 -3.19
CA TYR A 83 9.70 3.86 -1.85
C TYR A 83 8.61 4.15 -0.84
N VAL A 84 8.40 3.24 0.09
CA VAL A 84 7.41 3.35 1.17
C VAL A 84 8.00 2.82 2.46
N ASP A 85 7.94 3.63 3.50
CA ASP A 85 8.19 3.18 4.86
C ASP A 85 6.87 2.89 5.56
N TRP A 86 6.83 1.81 6.32
CA TRP A 86 5.63 1.40 7.05
C TRP A 86 5.97 0.77 8.39
N MET A 87 5.03 0.87 9.31
CA MET A 87 5.11 0.25 10.63
C MET A 87 3.74 -0.25 11.05
N LEU A 88 3.68 -1.41 11.68
CA LEU A 88 2.48 -1.95 12.29
C LEU A 88 2.49 -1.62 13.78
N ASP A 89 1.40 -1.03 14.26
CA ASP A 89 1.27 -0.68 15.68
C ASP A 89 1.05 -1.95 16.52
N PRO A 90 1.95 -2.27 17.45
CA PRO A 90 1.80 -3.45 18.32
C PRO A 90 0.61 -3.37 19.28
N ALA A 91 0.12 -2.16 19.56
CA ALA A 91 -1.07 -1.94 20.38
C ALA A 91 -2.39 -2.01 19.57
N GLY A 92 -2.28 -2.06 18.24
CA GLY A 92 -3.44 -2.15 17.36
C GLY A 92 -4.05 -3.55 17.30
N PRO A 93 -5.23 -3.68 16.64
CA PRO A 93 -5.81 -4.98 16.35
C PRO A 93 -4.90 -5.75 15.39
N GLU A 94 -5.21 -7.03 15.18
CA GLU A 94 -4.49 -7.91 14.26
C GLU A 94 -4.14 -7.20 12.93
N ALA A 95 -2.85 -6.97 12.74
CA ALA A 95 -2.37 -6.11 11.66
C ALA A 95 -2.33 -6.87 10.33
N ASP A 96 -3.13 -6.39 9.39
CA ASP A 96 -3.20 -6.85 8.03
C ASP A 96 -3.43 -5.62 7.13
N ALA A 97 -2.51 -5.40 6.22
CA ALA A 97 -2.51 -4.24 5.32
C ALA A 97 -1.88 -4.60 3.99
N GLY A 98 -1.68 -3.63 3.14
CA GLY A 98 -0.98 -3.80 1.89
C GLY A 98 -1.07 -2.60 0.98
N ILE A 99 -0.36 -2.68 -0.13
CA ILE A 99 -0.29 -1.64 -1.14
C ILE A 99 -0.77 -2.22 -2.46
N TYR A 100 -1.93 -1.77 -2.93
CA TYR A 100 -2.43 -2.14 -4.25
C TYR A 100 -1.69 -1.37 -5.34
N LEU A 101 -1.17 -2.10 -6.31
CA LEU A 101 -0.47 -1.56 -7.46
C LEU A 101 -1.45 -1.48 -8.64
N ARG A 102 -1.84 -0.27 -9.03
CA ARG A 102 -2.81 -0.03 -10.13
C ARG A 102 -4.12 -0.84 -9.97
N GLY A 103 -4.54 -1.08 -8.72
CA GLY A 103 -5.73 -1.84 -8.37
C GLY A 103 -5.47 -3.32 -8.07
N THR A 104 -4.45 -3.92 -8.65
CA THR A 104 -3.99 -5.30 -8.40
C THR A 104 -2.59 -5.48 -9.00
N PRO A 105 -1.71 -6.36 -8.46
CA PRO A 105 -1.84 -7.09 -7.20
C PRO A 105 -1.65 -6.20 -5.97
N GLN A 106 -1.83 -6.78 -4.79
CA GLN A 106 -1.50 -6.15 -3.52
C GLN A 106 -0.14 -6.63 -3.01
N VAL A 107 0.76 -5.72 -2.71
CA VAL A 107 1.97 -6.01 -1.94
C VAL A 107 1.58 -6.14 -0.47
N GLN A 108 1.69 -7.34 0.07
CA GLN A 108 1.17 -7.67 1.40
C GLN A 108 2.02 -7.08 2.52
N ILE A 109 1.36 -6.58 3.54
CA ILE A 109 1.93 -6.14 4.83
C ILE A 109 1.16 -6.84 5.94
N TRP A 110 1.82 -7.61 6.79
CA TRP A 110 1.18 -8.24 7.93
C TRP A 110 2.14 -8.56 9.08
N ASP A 111 1.54 -8.79 10.23
CA ASP A 111 2.25 -9.27 11.39
C ASP A 111 2.61 -10.75 11.19
N THR A 112 3.90 -11.03 11.07
CA THR A 112 4.45 -12.37 10.80
C THR A 112 4.19 -13.38 11.91
N SER A 113 3.79 -12.94 13.09
CA SER A 113 3.39 -13.83 14.20
C SER A 113 2.02 -14.46 14.00
N ARG A 114 1.22 -13.96 13.05
CA ARG A 114 -0.11 -14.47 12.74
C ARG A 114 -0.08 -15.73 11.88
N VAL A 115 0.41 -16.81 12.45
CA VAL A 115 0.58 -18.10 11.75
C VAL A 115 -0.75 -18.69 11.27
N ASN A 116 -1.85 -18.42 11.98
CA ASN A 116 -3.19 -18.89 11.62
C ASN A 116 -3.72 -18.37 10.28
N VAL A 117 -3.17 -17.27 9.78
CA VAL A 117 -3.52 -16.70 8.46
C VAL A 117 -2.41 -16.87 7.43
N GLY A 118 -1.32 -17.53 7.77
CA GLY A 118 -0.19 -17.75 6.86
C GLY A 118 0.85 -16.65 6.85
N ALA A 119 0.79 -15.69 7.78
CA ALA A 119 1.67 -14.51 7.79
C ALA A 119 3.14 -14.81 8.09
N GLN A 120 3.46 -16.01 8.57
CA GLN A 120 4.83 -16.44 8.86
C GLN A 120 5.75 -16.44 7.63
N VAL A 121 5.20 -16.38 6.43
CA VAL A 121 5.99 -16.28 5.19
C VAL A 121 6.64 -14.91 4.99
N GLY A 122 6.21 -13.91 5.73
CA GLY A 122 6.70 -12.54 5.65
C GLY A 122 5.86 -11.62 4.77
N SER A 123 6.14 -10.33 4.86
CA SER A 123 5.55 -9.28 4.03
C SER A 123 6.24 -9.17 2.67
N GLY A 124 5.61 -8.48 1.74
CA GLY A 124 6.14 -8.15 0.42
C GLY A 124 5.66 -9.07 -0.70
N GLY A 125 4.99 -10.18 -0.39
CA GLY A 125 4.42 -11.06 -1.41
C GLY A 125 3.28 -10.39 -2.18
N LEU A 126 3.01 -10.87 -3.38
CA LEU A 126 1.94 -10.36 -4.24
C LEU A 126 0.64 -11.12 -3.93
N TYR A 127 -0.07 -10.66 -2.92
CA TYR A 127 -1.37 -11.22 -2.57
C TYR A 127 -2.36 -11.06 -3.74
N ASN A 128 -3.20 -12.05 -3.93
CA ASN A 128 -4.17 -12.13 -5.03
C ASN A 128 -3.58 -12.08 -6.46
N ASN A 129 -2.31 -12.36 -6.64
CA ASN A 129 -1.74 -12.62 -7.97
C ASN A 129 -2.17 -14.03 -8.44
N GLN A 130 -3.00 -14.06 -9.47
CA GLN A 130 -3.58 -15.31 -9.99
C GLN A 130 -2.72 -15.99 -11.07
N MET A 131 -1.82 -15.25 -11.68
CA MET A 131 -0.99 -15.77 -12.78
C MET A 131 0.19 -16.58 -12.30
N ASN A 132 0.81 -16.15 -11.21
CA ASN A 132 1.97 -16.79 -10.63
C ASN A 132 1.91 -16.74 -9.10
N GLU A 133 2.33 -17.80 -8.46
CA GLU A 133 2.51 -17.78 -7.02
C GLU A 133 3.60 -16.78 -6.65
N SER A 134 3.31 -15.89 -5.72
CA SER A 134 4.18 -14.77 -5.41
C SER A 134 4.33 -14.58 -3.91
N LYS A 135 4.63 -15.67 -3.21
CA LYS A 135 5.09 -15.57 -1.82
C LYS A 135 6.47 -14.93 -1.78
N PRO A 136 6.79 -14.18 -0.72
CA PRO A 136 8.15 -13.67 -0.59
C PRO A 136 9.14 -14.83 -0.46
N THR A 137 10.33 -14.68 -1.05
CA THR A 137 11.38 -15.70 -1.04
C THR A 137 11.99 -15.91 0.35
N LYS A 138 11.81 -14.95 1.23
CA LYS A 138 12.29 -14.97 2.63
C LYS A 138 11.46 -14.02 3.49
N VAL A 139 11.55 -14.20 4.80
CA VAL A 139 11.05 -13.22 5.77
C VAL A 139 12.12 -12.16 5.96
N ALA A 140 11.83 -10.92 5.58
CA ALA A 140 12.73 -9.78 5.72
C ALA A 140 12.14 -8.66 6.61
N ASP A 141 11.01 -8.93 7.24
CA ASP A 141 10.33 -8.02 8.16
C ASP A 141 11.20 -7.71 9.38
N ASN A 142 11.20 -6.45 9.79
CA ASN A 142 11.67 -6.07 11.12
C ASN A 142 10.61 -6.45 12.17
N LYS A 143 10.96 -6.35 13.44
CA LYS A 143 10.05 -6.70 14.53
C LYS A 143 8.79 -5.81 14.51
N LEU A 144 7.69 -6.36 15.01
CA LEU A 144 6.46 -5.60 15.21
C LEU A 144 6.74 -4.33 16.02
N GLY A 145 6.23 -3.19 15.57
CA GLY A 145 6.50 -1.88 16.15
C GLY A 145 7.77 -1.19 15.64
N GLU A 146 8.52 -1.83 14.78
CA GLU A 146 9.66 -1.21 14.10
C GLU A 146 9.28 -0.79 12.66
N TRP A 147 9.99 0.21 12.14
CA TRP A 147 9.83 0.64 10.76
C TRP A 147 10.41 -0.37 9.79
N ASN A 148 9.70 -0.56 8.68
CA ASN A 148 10.11 -1.32 7.51
C ASN A 148 10.16 -0.40 6.30
N SER A 149 10.98 -0.76 5.30
CA SER A 149 11.08 -0.02 4.05
C SER A 149 10.84 -0.94 2.86
N PHE A 150 9.90 -0.56 2.00
CA PHE A 150 9.74 -1.16 0.68
C PHE A 150 10.40 -0.32 -0.41
N TYR A 151 11.03 -0.99 -1.35
CA TYR A 151 11.18 -0.54 -2.72
C TYR A 151 10.31 -1.42 -3.61
N ILE A 152 9.44 -0.83 -4.39
CA ILE A 152 8.53 -1.52 -5.30
C ILE A 152 8.73 -0.96 -6.70
N LYS A 153 8.94 -1.85 -7.67
CA LYS A 153 9.02 -1.50 -9.08
C LYS A 153 7.97 -2.28 -9.85
N MET A 154 7.19 -1.58 -10.66
CA MET A 154 6.23 -2.19 -11.57
C MET A 154 6.42 -1.62 -12.96
N VAL A 155 6.76 -2.50 -13.92
CA VAL A 155 6.93 -2.17 -15.34
C VAL A 155 6.09 -3.15 -16.16
N GLY A 156 5.13 -2.63 -16.90
CA GLY A 156 4.10 -3.47 -17.50
C GLY A 156 3.39 -4.27 -16.40
N ASP A 157 3.37 -5.59 -16.53
CA ASP A 157 2.78 -6.50 -15.55
C ASP A 157 3.82 -7.12 -14.61
N ARG A 158 5.07 -6.70 -14.69
CA ARG A 158 6.17 -7.26 -13.92
C ARG A 158 6.44 -6.46 -12.66
N VAL A 159 6.52 -7.17 -11.54
CA VAL A 159 6.68 -6.57 -10.21
C VAL A 159 7.94 -7.10 -9.52
N THR A 160 8.70 -6.19 -8.96
CA THR A 160 9.83 -6.48 -8.06
C THR A 160 9.59 -5.79 -6.73
N VAL A 161 9.80 -6.50 -5.63
CA VAL A 161 9.67 -5.98 -4.27
C VAL A 161 10.94 -6.25 -3.49
N VAL A 162 11.48 -5.19 -2.90
CA VAL A 162 12.61 -5.25 -1.97
C VAL A 162 12.11 -4.79 -0.59
N LEU A 163 12.27 -5.62 0.42
CA LEU A 163 11.89 -5.33 1.80
C LEU A 163 13.16 -5.26 2.66
N ASN A 164 13.40 -4.11 3.27
CA ASN A 164 14.56 -3.88 4.14
C ASN A 164 15.90 -4.29 3.49
N GLY A 165 16.06 -3.97 2.21
CA GLY A 165 17.26 -4.28 1.42
C GLY A 165 17.30 -5.70 0.85
N GLU A 166 16.32 -6.55 1.14
CA GLU A 166 16.23 -7.92 0.67
C GLU A 166 15.21 -8.06 -0.45
N LYS A 167 15.61 -8.55 -1.61
CA LYS A 167 14.67 -8.82 -2.71
C LYS A 167 13.80 -10.03 -2.36
N VAL A 168 12.53 -9.81 -2.14
CA VAL A 168 11.56 -10.85 -1.75
C VAL A 168 10.65 -11.29 -2.90
N VAL A 169 10.48 -10.44 -3.91
CA VAL A 169 9.79 -10.74 -5.18
C VAL A 169 10.67 -10.23 -6.32
N ASP A 170 10.97 -11.05 -7.29
CA ASP A 170 11.87 -10.72 -8.39
C ASP A 170 11.18 -10.88 -9.74
N ASP A 171 10.82 -9.76 -10.35
CA ASP A 171 10.34 -9.65 -11.73
C ASP A 171 9.18 -10.63 -12.05
N VAL A 172 8.18 -10.68 -11.18
CA VAL A 172 7.02 -11.59 -11.28
C VAL A 172 5.88 -10.92 -12.04
N ILE A 173 5.22 -11.71 -12.92
CA ILE A 173 3.99 -11.31 -13.64
C ILE A 173 2.77 -11.67 -12.80
#